data_438f2631de904d7811561e9a28c13955
#
_entry.id   438f2631de904d7811561e9a28c13955
#
_cell.length_a   1.000
_cell.length_b   1.000
_cell.length_c   1.000
_cell.angle_alpha   90.00
_cell.angle_beta   90.00
_cell.angle_gamma   90.00
#
_symmetry.space_group_name_H-M   'P 1'
#
loop_
_entity.id
_entity.type
_entity.pdbx_description
1 polymer ?
#
loop_
_entity_poly.entity_id
_entity_poly.type
_entity_poly.pdbx_seq_one_letter_code
_entity_poly.pdbx_strand_id
1 'polypeptide(L)'
;NGILQKPGSSFTISGATITFASNLATGDVIDFIILLGNVLDIGTPSDGSVTNAKLAQDIISGETALAATPADTDEFLVSDAGTLKRVDYSYIKSAAGSPYFMACKTADQDINDNTATKIQFDGEMLDSGTVYDNSTNHRFTPGVTGIYVISLNVWVYDAQTSLGDAFLYIYKNGSSLTDTRQQMTSNFPEFHMTTLAIVSLDDDDYIEAYIKVDTSDSGTFRVTGSGNNTIARHQFSGFRIA
;
A
#
# COMPACT_ATOMS: atom_id res chain seq x y z
N ASN A 1 68.29 -18.29 29.92
CA ASN A 1 68.23 -19.22 31.08
C ASN A 1 66.92 -20.01 31.18
N GLY A 2 65.93 -19.84 30.29
CA GLY A 2 64.72 -20.62 30.15
C GLY A 2 63.80 -20.61 31.41
N ILE A 3 63.81 -19.55 32.19
CA ILE A 3 62.97 -19.46 33.40
C ILE A 3 61.61 -18.94 32.99
N LEU A 4 60.58 -19.76 33.26
CA LEU A 4 59.19 -19.36 33.04
C LEU A 4 58.75 -18.42 34.17
N GLN A 5 58.28 -17.24 33.82
CA GLN A 5 57.78 -16.25 34.78
C GLN A 5 56.25 -16.45 34.96
N LYS A 6 55.78 -16.38 36.22
CA LYS A 6 54.36 -16.59 36.58
C LYS A 6 53.65 -15.27 36.76
N PRO A 7 52.52 -15.02 36.09
CA PRO A 7 51.69 -13.85 36.32
C PRO A 7 51.24 -13.75 37.81
N GLY A 8 51.18 -12.56 38.32
CA GLY A 8 50.81 -12.24 39.70
C GLY A 8 51.87 -12.46 40.77
N SER A 9 52.90 -13.26 40.48
CA SER A 9 54.06 -13.46 41.41
C SER A 9 55.38 -12.96 40.86
N SER A 10 55.65 -13.14 39.61
CA SER A 10 56.88 -12.68 38.96
C SER A 10 56.71 -11.38 38.19
N PHE A 11 55.50 -11.07 37.77
CA PHE A 11 55.12 -9.82 37.10
C PHE A 11 53.65 -9.55 37.25
N THR A 12 53.24 -8.29 37.04
CA THR A 12 51.83 -7.86 36.91
C THR A 12 51.67 -7.15 35.58
N ILE A 13 50.43 -7.18 35.01
CA ILE A 13 50.04 -6.45 33.82
C ILE A 13 48.93 -5.49 34.20
N SER A 14 49.06 -4.23 33.79
CA SER A 14 48.03 -3.20 33.94
C SER A 14 48.00 -2.39 32.64
N GLY A 15 46.88 -2.49 31.91
CA GLY A 15 46.78 -1.90 30.55
C GLY A 15 47.87 -2.46 29.63
N ALA A 16 48.62 -1.58 29.00
CA ALA A 16 49.71 -1.94 28.10
C ALA A 16 51.07 -2.11 28.79
N THR A 17 51.10 -2.06 30.13
CA THR A 17 52.36 -2.07 30.91
C THR A 17 52.53 -3.39 31.65
N ILE A 18 53.71 -4.00 31.49
CA ILE A 18 54.19 -5.14 32.29
C ILE A 18 55.17 -4.62 33.36
N THR A 19 54.93 -5.00 34.61
CA THR A 19 55.81 -4.64 35.75
C THR A 19 56.37 -5.90 36.34
N PHE A 20 57.68 -6.09 36.36
CA PHE A 20 58.34 -7.21 36.99
C PHE A 20 58.40 -7.02 38.49
N ALA A 21 58.26 -8.10 39.27
CA ALA A 21 58.28 -8.10 40.74
C ALA A 21 59.65 -7.76 41.32
N SER A 22 60.69 -7.95 40.52
CA SER A 22 62.06 -7.56 40.82
C SER A 22 62.76 -7.00 39.61
N ASN A 23 63.79 -6.14 39.82
CA ASN A 23 64.57 -5.63 38.72
C ASN A 23 65.28 -6.77 37.96
N LEU A 24 65.35 -6.65 36.63
CA LEU A 24 66.14 -7.54 35.82
C LEU A 24 67.65 -7.34 36.15
N ALA A 25 68.40 -8.40 36.19
CA ALA A 25 69.85 -8.31 36.43
C ALA A 25 70.57 -7.80 35.17
N THR A 26 71.74 -7.19 35.37
CA THR A 26 72.58 -6.77 34.25
C THR A 26 72.98 -7.99 33.40
N GLY A 27 72.58 -7.98 32.14
CA GLY A 27 72.83 -9.08 31.17
C GLY A 27 71.58 -9.99 30.98
N ASP A 28 70.48 -9.77 31.67
CA ASP A 28 69.20 -10.45 31.34
C ASP A 28 68.66 -9.93 30.01
N VAL A 29 68.23 -10.87 29.15
CA VAL A 29 67.60 -10.58 27.87
C VAL A 29 66.20 -11.15 27.88
N ILE A 30 65.24 -10.35 27.45
CA ILE A 30 63.88 -10.80 27.18
C ILE A 30 63.80 -11.07 25.68
N ASP A 31 63.87 -12.36 25.31
CA ASP A 31 63.85 -12.76 23.89
C ASP A 31 62.47 -12.61 23.26
N PHE A 32 61.42 -12.91 24.02
CA PHE A 32 60.02 -12.73 23.59
C PHE A 32 59.06 -12.71 24.76
N ILE A 33 57.91 -12.12 24.52
CA ILE A 33 56.76 -12.17 25.40
C ILE A 33 55.60 -12.74 24.60
N ILE A 34 55.04 -13.87 25.05
CA ILE A 34 53.85 -14.44 24.41
C ILE A 34 52.66 -14.06 25.29
N LEU A 35 51.74 -13.32 24.73
CA LEU A 35 50.42 -13.07 25.34
C LEU A 35 49.50 -14.24 25.00
N LEU A 36 49.29 -15.15 25.93
CA LEU A 36 48.23 -16.15 25.85
C LEU A 36 46.94 -15.45 26.25
N GLY A 37 46.46 -14.57 25.38
CA GLY A 37 45.36 -13.70 25.69
C GLY A 37 44.06 -14.44 25.84
N ASN A 38 43.23 -14.01 26.77
CA ASN A 38 41.91 -14.54 27.00
C ASN A 38 40.92 -14.12 25.95
N VAL A 39 41.23 -13.27 25.06
CA VAL A 39 40.37 -12.88 23.92
C VAL A 39 41.25 -12.59 22.75
N LEU A 40 40.94 -13.21 21.65
CA LEU A 40 41.28 -12.64 20.40
C LEU A 40 40.60 -11.28 20.29
N ASP A 41 41.24 -10.23 20.74
CA ASP A 41 40.98 -8.92 20.17
C ASP A 41 41.61 -8.98 18.76
N ILE A 42 40.83 -9.49 17.84
CA ILE A 42 41.27 -9.66 16.43
C ILE A 42 41.37 -8.29 15.77
N GLY A 43 41.18 -7.22 16.53
CA GLY A 43 41.14 -5.88 15.98
C GLY A 43 39.97 -5.67 15.01
N THR A 44 39.85 -4.49 14.50
CA THR A 44 38.89 -4.20 13.43
C THR A 44 39.33 -4.97 12.17
N PRO A 45 38.44 -5.81 11.58
CA PRO A 45 38.79 -6.47 10.31
C PRO A 45 39.19 -5.44 9.27
N SER A 46 40.25 -5.72 8.52
CA SER A 46 40.64 -4.84 7.43
C SER A 46 39.56 -4.72 6.37
N ASP A 47 39.52 -3.61 5.66
CA ASP A 47 38.53 -3.35 4.61
C ASP A 47 38.45 -4.51 3.62
N GLY A 48 37.18 -4.94 3.33
CA GLY A 48 36.93 -6.06 2.42
C GLY A 48 37.26 -7.46 2.98
N SER A 49 37.78 -7.60 4.21
CA SER A 49 38.14 -8.90 4.80
C SER A 49 36.90 -9.71 5.29
N VAL A 50 35.79 -9.07 5.59
CA VAL A 50 34.51 -9.75 5.93
C VAL A 50 33.73 -9.97 4.64
N THR A 51 33.88 -11.13 4.06
CA THR A 51 33.15 -11.54 2.86
C THR A 51 31.87 -12.31 3.23
N ASN A 52 30.99 -12.52 2.27
CA ASN A 52 29.75 -13.30 2.47
C ASN A 52 30.03 -14.70 3.05
N ALA A 53 31.15 -15.33 2.67
CA ALA A 53 31.55 -16.64 3.21
C ALA A 53 31.94 -16.63 4.70
N LYS A 54 32.17 -15.46 5.28
CA LYS A 54 32.51 -15.28 6.71
C LYS A 54 31.30 -14.90 7.56
N LEU A 55 30.16 -14.59 6.94
CA LEU A 55 28.89 -14.40 7.64
C LEU A 55 28.23 -15.77 7.84
N ALA A 56 27.66 -15.98 9.02
CA ALA A 56 26.82 -17.15 9.25
C ALA A 56 25.63 -17.13 8.28
N GLN A 57 25.23 -18.31 7.76
CA GLN A 57 24.09 -18.39 6.83
C GLN A 57 22.76 -18.06 7.49
N ASP A 58 22.71 -18.14 8.80
CA ASP A 58 21.54 -17.86 9.64
C ASP A 58 21.57 -16.46 10.29
N ILE A 59 22.44 -15.56 9.81
CA ILE A 59 22.56 -14.20 10.36
C ILE A 59 21.24 -13.40 10.35
N ILE A 60 20.28 -13.83 9.55
CA ILE A 60 18.91 -13.28 9.54
C ILE A 60 17.95 -14.28 10.16
N SER A 61 17.96 -15.54 9.72
CA SER A 61 16.99 -16.55 10.15
C SER A 61 17.21 -17.02 11.59
N GLY A 62 18.40 -16.80 12.16
CA GLY A 62 18.73 -17.09 13.55
C GLY A 62 18.23 -16.03 14.54
N GLU A 63 17.81 -14.86 14.05
CA GLU A 63 17.30 -13.79 14.90
C GLU A 63 15.82 -13.98 15.27
N THR A 64 15.39 -13.33 16.33
CA THR A 64 13.98 -13.35 16.74
C THR A 64 13.11 -12.67 15.68
N ALA A 65 12.08 -13.36 15.19
CA ALA A 65 11.18 -12.81 14.22
C ALA A 65 10.43 -11.57 14.74
N LEU A 66 10.35 -10.52 13.95
CA LEU A 66 9.47 -9.40 14.21
C LEU A 66 8.02 -9.87 14.05
N ALA A 67 7.26 -9.94 15.15
CA ALA A 67 5.89 -10.46 15.18
C ALA A 67 4.82 -9.39 14.84
N ALA A 68 5.22 -8.25 14.30
CA ALA A 68 4.36 -7.13 13.93
C ALA A 68 4.73 -6.58 12.55
N THR A 69 3.84 -5.77 11.96
CA THR A 69 4.17 -4.99 10.76
C THR A 69 5.33 -4.05 11.09
N PRO A 70 6.38 -3.99 10.26
CA PRO A 70 7.47 -3.04 10.46
C PRO A 70 6.95 -1.60 10.54
N ALA A 71 7.55 -0.80 11.42
CA ALA A 71 7.31 0.63 11.46
C ALA A 71 7.93 1.31 10.23
N ASP A 72 7.41 2.47 9.84
CA ASP A 72 7.90 3.21 8.67
C ASP A 72 9.38 3.59 8.77
N THR A 73 9.90 3.69 9.99
CA THR A 73 11.29 4.01 10.32
C THR A 73 12.20 2.79 10.47
N ASP A 74 11.65 1.56 10.35
CA ASP A 74 12.48 0.35 10.36
C ASP A 74 13.31 0.30 9.09
N GLU A 75 14.58 -0.09 9.22
CA GLU A 75 15.56 0.03 8.17
C GLU A 75 15.98 -1.34 7.62
N PHE A 76 16.20 -1.41 6.32
CA PHE A 76 16.68 -2.58 5.59
C PHE A 76 18.00 -2.26 4.91
N LEU A 77 18.91 -3.24 4.86
CA LEU A 77 20.14 -3.12 4.09
C LEU A 77 19.88 -3.49 2.62
N VAL A 78 20.30 -2.62 1.72
CA VAL A 78 20.18 -2.82 0.28
C VAL A 78 21.53 -2.55 -0.41
N SER A 79 21.77 -3.22 -1.54
CA SER A 79 22.89 -2.92 -2.42
C SER A 79 22.42 -1.95 -3.52
N ASP A 80 22.87 -0.70 -3.46
CA ASP A 80 22.62 0.30 -4.48
C ASP A 80 23.87 0.44 -5.36
N ALA A 81 23.80 -0.10 -6.58
CA ALA A 81 24.91 -0.12 -7.52
C ALA A 81 26.23 -0.67 -6.92
N GLY A 82 26.15 -1.70 -6.08
CA GLY A 82 27.28 -2.32 -5.40
C GLY A 82 27.72 -1.63 -4.10
N THR A 83 27.08 -0.54 -3.71
CA THR A 83 27.32 0.14 -2.43
C THR A 83 26.21 -0.26 -1.43
N LEU A 84 26.64 -0.69 -0.23
CA LEU A 84 25.68 -1.03 0.84
C LEU A 84 25.08 0.25 1.40
N LYS A 85 23.74 0.33 1.37
CA LYS A 85 22.94 1.42 1.92
C LYS A 85 21.82 0.89 2.78
N ARG A 86 21.25 1.74 3.61
CA ARG A 86 20.00 1.48 4.32
C ARG A 86 18.84 2.13 3.59
N VAL A 87 17.66 1.53 3.70
CA VAL A 87 16.40 2.07 3.20
C VAL A 87 15.34 1.87 4.26
N ASP A 88 14.53 2.89 4.53
CA ASP A 88 13.43 2.81 5.48
C ASP A 88 12.28 1.98 4.87
N TYR A 89 11.54 1.28 5.73
CA TYR A 89 10.38 0.47 5.32
C TYR A 89 9.35 1.30 4.56
N SER A 90 9.19 2.59 4.89
CA SER A 90 8.32 3.53 4.18
C SER A 90 8.54 3.58 2.67
N TYR A 91 9.76 3.33 2.20
CA TYR A 91 10.10 3.30 0.77
C TYR A 91 9.97 1.92 0.12
N ILE A 92 9.90 0.86 0.92
CA ILE A 92 9.82 -0.53 0.43
C ILE A 92 8.37 -1.02 0.45
N LYS A 93 7.59 -0.61 1.48
CA LYS A 93 6.19 -1.01 1.56
C LYS A 93 5.46 -0.51 0.32
N SER A 94 4.72 -1.40 -0.30
CA SER A 94 3.72 -0.98 -1.28
C SER A 94 2.86 0.10 -0.62
N ALA A 95 2.63 1.22 -1.30
CA ALA A 95 1.65 2.20 -0.84
C ALA A 95 0.41 1.44 -0.36
N ALA A 96 -0.03 1.73 0.86
CA ALA A 96 -1.11 0.99 1.54
C ALA A 96 -2.20 0.62 0.55
N GLY A 97 -2.47 -0.66 0.45
CA GLY A 97 -3.23 -1.42 -0.53
C GLY A 97 -3.87 -0.60 -1.64
N SER A 98 -3.66 -0.99 -2.89
CA SER A 98 -4.28 -0.29 -4.03
C SER A 98 -5.72 0.04 -3.71
N PRO A 99 -6.13 1.33 -3.72
CA PRO A 99 -7.51 1.70 -3.42
C PRO A 99 -8.46 0.98 -4.37
N TYR A 100 -9.48 0.37 -3.82
CA TYR A 100 -10.58 -0.24 -4.58
C TYR A 100 -11.88 -0.07 -3.83
N PHE A 101 -12.97 -0.01 -4.58
CA PHE A 101 -14.32 0.00 -4.04
C PHE A 101 -15.29 -0.73 -4.95
N MET A 102 -16.37 -1.19 -4.38
CA MET A 102 -17.56 -1.68 -5.08
C MET A 102 -18.77 -1.26 -4.28
N ALA A 103 -19.50 -0.29 -4.79
CA ALA A 103 -20.74 0.20 -4.26
C ALA A 103 -21.94 -0.38 -5.02
N CYS A 104 -23.05 -0.57 -4.34
CA CYS A 104 -24.31 -1.04 -4.92
C CYS A 104 -25.47 -0.10 -4.52
N LYS A 105 -26.59 -0.26 -5.19
CA LYS A 105 -27.83 0.47 -4.86
C LYS A 105 -28.75 -0.42 -4.03
N THR A 106 -29.06 -0.01 -2.80
CA THR A 106 -29.94 -0.79 -1.92
C THR A 106 -31.36 -0.26 -1.86
N ALA A 107 -31.55 1.04 -1.91
CA ALA A 107 -32.85 1.70 -1.92
C ALA A 107 -33.20 2.22 -3.33
N ASP A 108 -34.47 2.29 -3.65
CA ASP A 108 -34.96 2.90 -4.88
C ASP A 108 -34.64 4.40 -4.94
N GLN A 109 -34.37 4.90 -6.14
CA GLN A 109 -34.18 6.33 -6.39
C GLN A 109 -35.00 6.75 -7.60
N ASP A 110 -36.03 7.58 -7.38
CA ASP A 110 -36.78 8.21 -8.47
C ASP A 110 -36.01 9.45 -8.99
N ILE A 111 -35.91 9.58 -10.29
CA ILE A 111 -35.13 10.59 -10.99
C ILE A 111 -36.04 11.31 -11.99
N ASN A 112 -35.95 12.63 -12.04
CA ASN A 112 -36.74 13.44 -12.95
C ASN A 112 -36.30 13.29 -14.39
N ASP A 113 -37.29 13.38 -15.28
CA ASP A 113 -37.10 13.39 -16.72
C ASP A 113 -36.01 14.36 -17.17
N ASN A 114 -35.24 13.93 -18.14
CA ASN A 114 -34.27 14.71 -18.91
C ASN A 114 -33.28 15.54 -18.05
N THR A 115 -33.04 15.11 -16.80
CA THR A 115 -32.18 15.81 -15.84
C THR A 115 -31.01 14.90 -15.45
N ALA A 116 -29.78 15.34 -15.70
CA ALA A 116 -28.61 14.63 -15.26
C ALA A 116 -28.54 14.64 -13.72
N THR A 117 -28.71 13.48 -13.12
CA THR A 117 -28.85 13.33 -11.65
C THR A 117 -27.83 12.33 -11.14
N LYS A 118 -27.21 12.65 -10.00
CA LYS A 118 -26.29 11.73 -9.32
C LYS A 118 -27.03 10.49 -8.85
N ILE A 119 -26.47 9.33 -9.16
CA ILE A 119 -26.95 8.07 -8.61
C ILE A 119 -26.37 7.90 -7.21
N GLN A 120 -27.25 7.77 -6.23
CA GLN A 120 -26.88 7.58 -4.83
C GLN A 120 -26.66 6.09 -4.56
N PHE A 121 -25.45 5.58 -4.85
CA PHE A 121 -25.07 4.24 -4.44
C PHE A 121 -24.89 4.23 -2.93
N ASP A 122 -25.85 3.70 -2.23
CA ASP A 122 -26.05 3.76 -0.77
C ASP A 122 -25.62 2.47 -0.06
N GLY A 123 -25.23 1.44 -0.80
CA GLY A 123 -24.68 0.20 -0.27
C GLY A 123 -23.22 0.04 -0.63
N GLU A 124 -22.48 -0.65 0.22
CA GLU A 124 -21.06 -0.95 0.05
C GLU A 124 -20.86 -2.46 0.09
N MET A 125 -20.23 -3.02 -0.93
CA MET A 125 -19.86 -4.42 -1.01
C MET A 125 -18.38 -4.65 -0.73
N LEU A 126 -17.53 -3.77 -1.21
CA LEU A 126 -16.08 -3.77 -0.99
C LEU A 126 -15.60 -2.33 -0.86
N ASP A 127 -14.73 -2.08 0.11
CA ASP A 127 -14.02 -0.82 0.27
C ASP A 127 -12.68 -1.04 0.98
N SER A 128 -11.60 -0.56 0.39
CA SER A 128 -10.25 -0.77 0.89
C SER A 128 -9.76 0.31 1.86
N GLY A 129 -10.63 0.88 2.65
CA GLY A 129 -10.22 1.87 3.64
C GLY A 129 -11.02 3.17 3.59
N THR A 130 -12.33 3.05 3.45
CA THR A 130 -13.28 4.16 3.44
C THR A 130 -13.03 5.17 2.30
N VAL A 131 -12.65 4.65 1.12
CA VAL A 131 -12.43 5.47 -0.07
C VAL A 131 -13.73 5.79 -0.82
N TYR A 132 -14.82 5.09 -0.49
CA TYR A 132 -16.15 5.36 -1.02
C TYR A 132 -17.08 5.91 0.08
N ASP A 133 -17.66 7.08 -0.15
CA ASP A 133 -18.69 7.66 0.73
C ASP A 133 -20.08 7.25 0.25
N ASN A 134 -20.68 6.27 0.90
CA ASN A 134 -21.99 5.70 0.58
C ASN A 134 -23.18 6.43 1.26
N SER A 135 -22.94 7.48 2.04
CA SER A 135 -23.95 8.10 2.91
C SER A 135 -24.21 9.56 2.62
N THR A 136 -23.21 10.35 2.35
CA THR A 136 -23.31 11.82 2.24
C THR A 136 -23.08 12.29 0.80
N ASN A 137 -21.95 11.95 0.24
CA ASN A 137 -21.56 12.44 -1.08
C ASN A 137 -21.76 11.42 -2.20
N HIS A 138 -21.88 10.13 -1.89
CA HIS A 138 -22.02 9.03 -2.85
C HIS A 138 -20.96 9.11 -3.95
N ARG A 139 -19.69 9.13 -3.53
CA ARG A 139 -18.54 9.31 -4.40
C ARG A 139 -17.32 8.50 -3.97
N PHE A 140 -16.45 8.21 -4.91
CA PHE A 140 -15.16 7.61 -4.67
C PHE A 140 -14.09 8.71 -4.61
N THR A 141 -13.25 8.69 -3.55
CA THR A 141 -12.07 9.55 -3.40
C THR A 141 -10.88 8.65 -3.10
N PRO A 142 -9.90 8.51 -4.00
CA PRO A 142 -8.90 7.45 -3.91
C PRO A 142 -7.91 7.59 -2.75
N GLY A 143 -7.60 8.82 -2.31
CA GLY A 143 -6.58 9.08 -1.29
C GLY A 143 -5.15 8.74 -1.72
N VAL A 144 -4.96 8.31 -2.95
CA VAL A 144 -3.64 7.96 -3.53
C VAL A 144 -3.65 8.30 -5.01
N THR A 145 -2.68 9.09 -5.46
CA THR A 145 -2.49 9.40 -6.89
C THR A 145 -2.18 8.13 -7.69
N GLY A 146 -2.79 8.00 -8.87
CA GLY A 146 -2.55 6.87 -9.75
C GLY A 146 -3.48 6.78 -10.94
N ILE A 147 -3.40 5.66 -11.66
CA ILE A 147 -4.31 5.34 -12.77
C ILE A 147 -5.35 4.33 -12.27
N TYR A 148 -6.61 4.64 -12.54
CA TYR A 148 -7.76 3.89 -12.06
C TYR A 148 -8.62 3.38 -13.20
N VAL A 149 -9.16 2.18 -13.03
CA VAL A 149 -10.28 1.67 -13.81
C VAL A 149 -11.54 1.93 -13.01
N ILE A 150 -12.50 2.62 -13.62
CA ILE A 150 -13.81 2.91 -13.05
C ILE A 150 -14.87 2.25 -13.92
N SER A 151 -15.75 1.48 -13.33
CA SER A 151 -16.84 0.79 -14.01
C SER A 151 -18.18 1.13 -13.37
N LEU A 152 -19.16 1.43 -14.18
CA LEU A 152 -20.51 1.77 -13.76
C LEU A 152 -21.50 0.93 -14.57
N ASN A 153 -22.37 0.22 -13.86
CA ASN A 153 -23.45 -0.60 -14.41
C ASN A 153 -24.76 -0.23 -13.69
N VAL A 154 -25.77 0.11 -14.47
CA VAL A 154 -27.05 0.59 -13.94
C VAL A 154 -28.22 -0.05 -14.69
N TRP A 155 -29.22 -0.48 -13.95
CA TRP A 155 -30.52 -0.90 -14.44
C TRP A 155 -31.55 0.18 -14.15
N VAL A 156 -32.27 0.60 -15.18
CA VAL A 156 -33.29 1.63 -15.12
C VAL A 156 -34.66 0.99 -15.35
N TYR A 157 -35.64 1.44 -14.60
CA TYR A 157 -37.01 0.95 -14.67
C TYR A 157 -38.03 2.09 -14.68
N ASP A 158 -39.09 1.93 -15.47
CA ASP A 158 -40.25 2.79 -15.47
C ASP A 158 -41.54 1.98 -15.73
N ALA A 159 -42.46 2.08 -14.79
CA ALA A 159 -43.78 1.38 -14.87
C ALA A 159 -44.64 1.86 -16.03
N GLN A 160 -44.41 3.05 -16.55
CA GLN A 160 -45.19 3.65 -17.63
C GLN A 160 -44.69 3.25 -19.04
N THR A 161 -43.62 2.49 -19.13
CA THR A 161 -42.99 2.12 -20.40
C THR A 161 -42.57 3.35 -21.23
N SER A 162 -42.08 4.38 -20.55
CA SER A 162 -41.78 5.68 -21.15
C SER A 162 -40.30 5.93 -21.41
N LEU A 163 -39.41 5.00 -21.04
CA LEU A 163 -37.95 5.18 -21.16
C LEU A 163 -37.52 5.34 -22.61
N GLY A 164 -36.95 6.49 -22.93
CA GLY A 164 -36.39 6.87 -24.22
C GLY A 164 -34.86 6.92 -24.19
N ASP A 165 -34.29 7.95 -24.82
CA ASP A 165 -32.85 8.16 -24.88
C ASP A 165 -32.24 8.28 -23.48
N ALA A 166 -31.12 7.58 -23.27
CA ALA A 166 -30.47 7.56 -21.99
C ALA A 166 -28.97 7.85 -22.10
N PHE A 167 -28.43 8.48 -21.05
CA PHE A 167 -27.01 8.76 -20.90
C PHE A 167 -26.55 8.32 -19.52
N LEU A 168 -25.51 7.54 -19.46
CA LEU A 168 -24.86 7.14 -18.21
C LEU A 168 -23.46 7.76 -18.17
N TYR A 169 -23.19 8.53 -17.13
CA TYR A 169 -21.97 9.31 -17.01
C TYR A 169 -21.10 8.87 -15.84
N ILE A 170 -19.78 8.97 -16.02
CA ILE A 170 -18.80 9.04 -14.97
C ILE A 170 -18.33 10.49 -14.90
N TYR A 171 -18.47 11.12 -13.73
CA TYR A 171 -18.01 12.49 -13.46
C TYR A 171 -16.72 12.46 -12.64
N LYS A 172 -15.80 13.35 -12.99
CA LYS A 172 -14.60 13.67 -12.21
C LYS A 172 -14.72 15.11 -11.72
N ASN A 173 -14.66 15.34 -10.40
CA ASN A 173 -14.69 16.66 -9.79
C ASN A 173 -15.91 17.50 -10.23
N GLY A 174 -17.07 16.88 -10.30
CA GLY A 174 -18.31 17.53 -10.69
C GLY A 174 -18.48 17.81 -12.18
N SER A 175 -17.56 17.35 -13.03
CA SER A 175 -17.62 17.51 -14.49
C SER A 175 -17.66 16.15 -15.18
N SER A 176 -18.40 16.05 -16.30
CA SER A 176 -18.46 14.82 -17.09
C SER A 176 -17.08 14.44 -17.63
N LEU A 177 -16.62 13.25 -17.25
CA LEU A 177 -15.38 12.65 -17.75
C LEU A 177 -15.64 11.79 -19.01
N THR A 178 -16.66 10.96 -18.95
CA THR A 178 -17.09 10.08 -20.04
C THR A 178 -18.57 9.76 -19.91
N ASP A 179 -19.20 9.40 -21.01
CA ASP A 179 -20.57 8.94 -21.04
C ASP A 179 -20.77 7.78 -22.01
N THR A 180 -21.84 7.04 -21.79
CA THR A 180 -22.43 6.12 -22.76
C THR A 180 -23.84 6.56 -23.05
N ARG A 181 -24.14 6.80 -24.32
CA ARG A 181 -25.50 7.07 -24.78
C ARG A 181 -26.14 5.81 -25.35
N GLN A 182 -27.35 5.55 -24.92
CA GLN A 182 -28.25 4.57 -25.55
C GLN A 182 -29.40 5.30 -26.21
N GLN A 183 -29.42 5.28 -27.54
CA GLN A 183 -30.52 5.87 -28.29
C GLN A 183 -31.62 4.82 -28.56
N MET A 184 -32.83 5.17 -28.15
CA MET A 184 -33.98 4.28 -28.27
C MET A 184 -34.81 4.67 -29.51
N THR A 185 -35.27 3.64 -30.27
CA THR A 185 -36.21 3.82 -31.40
C THR A 185 -37.65 3.61 -30.98
N SER A 186 -37.89 3.09 -29.76
CA SER A 186 -39.19 2.89 -29.11
C SER A 186 -38.97 2.92 -27.62
N ASN A 187 -40.06 3.20 -26.87
CA ASN A 187 -39.98 3.23 -25.41
C ASN A 187 -39.94 1.83 -24.81
N PHE A 188 -39.25 1.69 -23.70
CA PHE A 188 -39.08 0.46 -22.95
C PHE A 188 -39.44 0.65 -21.47
N PRO A 189 -39.91 -0.39 -20.77
CA PRO A 189 -40.12 -0.34 -19.33
C PRO A 189 -38.83 -0.47 -18.53
N GLU A 190 -37.79 -1.02 -19.12
CA GLU A 190 -36.51 -1.26 -18.44
C GLU A 190 -35.34 -1.45 -19.44
N PHE A 191 -34.14 -1.08 -19.02
CA PHE A 191 -32.90 -1.38 -19.75
C PHE A 191 -31.68 -1.31 -18.82
N HIS A 192 -30.59 -1.90 -19.29
CA HIS A 192 -29.28 -1.83 -18.65
C HIS A 192 -28.31 -0.97 -19.43
N MET A 193 -27.51 -0.19 -18.72
CA MET A 193 -26.39 0.55 -19.27
C MET A 193 -25.10 0.26 -18.52
N THR A 194 -24.00 0.27 -19.25
CA THR A 194 -22.66 0.13 -18.69
C THR A 194 -21.75 1.17 -19.29
N THR A 195 -20.92 1.79 -18.50
CA THR A 195 -19.81 2.65 -18.94
C THR A 195 -18.55 2.34 -18.16
N LEU A 196 -17.40 2.62 -18.78
CA LEU A 196 -16.08 2.38 -18.20
C LEU A 196 -15.16 3.55 -18.51
N ALA A 197 -14.31 3.91 -17.58
CA ALA A 197 -13.23 4.87 -17.77
C ALA A 197 -11.90 4.32 -17.24
N ILE A 198 -10.82 4.65 -17.93
CA ILE A 198 -9.46 4.58 -17.37
C ILE A 198 -9.02 6.02 -17.20
N VAL A 199 -8.66 6.41 -15.98
CA VAL A 199 -8.43 7.81 -15.62
C VAL A 199 -7.28 7.97 -14.65
N SER A 200 -6.51 9.05 -14.81
CA SER A 200 -5.55 9.49 -13.80
C SER A 200 -6.27 10.32 -12.74
N LEU A 201 -6.10 9.93 -11.47
CA LEU A 201 -6.63 10.63 -10.32
C LEU A 201 -5.50 11.04 -9.39
N ASP A 202 -5.60 12.27 -8.86
CA ASP A 202 -4.84 12.71 -7.72
C ASP A 202 -5.49 12.22 -6.42
N ASP A 203 -4.83 12.35 -5.30
CA ASP A 203 -5.28 11.81 -4.01
C ASP A 203 -6.59 12.46 -3.49
N ASP A 204 -6.88 13.70 -3.89
CA ASP A 204 -8.07 14.48 -3.54
C ASP A 204 -9.14 14.54 -4.66
N ASP A 205 -8.86 13.99 -5.84
CA ASP A 205 -9.85 13.86 -6.91
C ASP A 205 -11.01 12.97 -6.47
N TYR A 206 -12.19 13.22 -7.00
CA TYR A 206 -13.34 12.35 -6.75
C TYR A 206 -14.11 11.97 -8.01
N ILE A 207 -14.68 10.78 -7.97
CA ILE A 207 -15.49 10.18 -9.05
C ILE A 207 -16.91 9.96 -8.58
N GLU A 208 -17.86 10.32 -9.43
CA GLU A 208 -19.29 10.23 -9.18
C GLU A 208 -20.00 9.58 -10.36
N ALA A 209 -21.14 8.93 -10.09
CA ALA A 209 -22.01 8.32 -11.10
C ALA A 209 -23.23 9.19 -11.35
N TYR A 210 -23.54 9.49 -12.60
CA TYR A 210 -24.73 10.25 -12.99
C TYR A 210 -25.48 9.54 -14.10
N ILE A 211 -26.79 9.77 -14.14
CA ILE A 211 -27.68 9.27 -15.20
C ILE A 211 -28.63 10.36 -15.65
N LYS A 212 -29.00 10.31 -16.91
CA LYS A 212 -30.06 11.12 -17.52
C LYS A 212 -30.85 10.23 -18.45
N VAL A 213 -32.17 10.24 -18.36
CA VAL A 213 -33.06 9.55 -19.28
C VAL A 213 -34.13 10.55 -19.73
N ASP A 214 -34.42 10.55 -21.02
CA ASP A 214 -35.53 11.28 -21.62
C ASP A 214 -36.76 10.36 -21.64
N THR A 215 -37.76 10.68 -20.87
CA THR A 215 -39.01 9.90 -20.76
C THR A 215 -40.07 10.54 -21.66
N SER A 216 -40.80 9.72 -22.43
CA SER A 216 -41.81 10.22 -23.38
C SER A 216 -43.02 10.87 -22.74
N ASP A 217 -43.25 10.61 -21.46
CA ASP A 217 -44.33 11.19 -20.65
C ASP A 217 -43.90 12.36 -19.78
N SER A 218 -42.60 12.75 -19.82
CA SER A 218 -41.98 13.78 -18.96
C SER A 218 -42.14 13.47 -17.47
N GLY A 219 -42.28 12.20 -17.12
CA GLY A 219 -42.43 11.69 -15.75
C GLY A 219 -41.09 11.44 -15.05
N THR A 220 -41.15 10.59 -14.03
CA THR A 220 -39.95 10.12 -13.34
C THR A 220 -39.63 8.70 -13.75
N PHE A 221 -38.34 8.38 -13.84
CA PHE A 221 -37.88 7.01 -13.94
C PHE A 221 -37.15 6.59 -12.65
N ARG A 222 -36.89 5.30 -12.51
CA ARG A 222 -36.32 4.75 -11.30
C ARG A 222 -35.01 4.00 -11.56
N VAL A 223 -34.00 4.28 -10.71
CA VAL A 223 -32.90 3.37 -10.45
C VAL A 223 -33.29 2.52 -9.24
N THR A 224 -33.59 1.25 -9.49
CA THR A 224 -34.16 0.36 -8.46
C THR A 224 -33.10 -0.10 -7.47
N GLY A 225 -33.45 -0.22 -6.19
CA GLY A 225 -32.63 -0.83 -5.17
C GLY A 225 -32.71 -2.36 -5.18
N SER A 226 -31.65 -3.02 -4.70
CA SER A 226 -31.64 -4.48 -4.51
C SER A 226 -32.21 -4.92 -3.15
N GLY A 227 -32.44 -3.96 -2.25
CA GLY A 227 -32.88 -4.22 -0.88
C GLY A 227 -31.79 -4.76 0.06
N ASN A 228 -30.61 -5.05 -0.44
CA ASN A 228 -29.46 -5.52 0.34
C ASN A 228 -28.13 -5.35 -0.40
N ASN A 229 -27.01 -5.52 0.31
CA ASN A 229 -25.65 -5.38 -0.23
C ASN A 229 -25.09 -6.67 -0.85
N THR A 230 -25.86 -7.73 -1.00
CA THR A 230 -25.38 -9.03 -1.48
C THR A 230 -25.64 -9.27 -2.97
N ILE A 231 -26.52 -8.48 -3.59
CA ILE A 231 -26.87 -8.58 -5.00
C ILE A 231 -26.60 -7.24 -5.67
N ALA A 232 -25.55 -7.18 -6.48
CA ALA A 232 -25.20 -5.99 -7.26
C ALA A 232 -25.91 -6.00 -8.62
N ARG A 233 -27.20 -5.62 -8.66
CA ARG A 233 -27.89 -5.30 -9.93
C ARG A 233 -27.35 -4.02 -10.54
N HIS A 234 -26.96 -3.10 -9.67
CA HIS A 234 -26.30 -1.83 -9.99
C HIS A 234 -24.95 -1.86 -9.32
N GLN A 235 -23.93 -1.49 -10.04
CA GLN A 235 -22.56 -1.55 -9.55
C GLN A 235 -21.81 -0.30 -9.96
N PHE A 236 -21.24 0.37 -9.00
CA PHE A 236 -20.24 1.40 -9.20
C PHE A 236 -18.97 0.92 -8.52
N SER A 237 -17.94 0.71 -9.30
CA SER A 237 -16.70 0.11 -8.79
C SER A 237 -15.48 0.73 -9.43
N GLY A 238 -14.37 0.63 -8.73
CA GLY A 238 -13.08 1.09 -9.25
C GLY A 238 -11.93 0.50 -8.48
N PHE A 239 -10.78 0.46 -9.13
CA PHE A 239 -9.53 0.02 -8.53
C PHE A 239 -8.33 0.66 -9.25
N ARG A 240 -7.25 0.82 -8.51
CA ARG A 240 -5.99 1.34 -9.02
C ARG A 240 -5.24 0.28 -9.82
N ILE A 241 -4.66 0.66 -10.96
CA ILE A 241 -3.84 -0.22 -11.80
C ILE A 241 -2.37 0.21 -11.87
N ALA A 242 -2.05 1.47 -11.56
CA ALA A 242 -0.68 1.99 -11.54
C ALA A 242 -0.57 3.23 -10.62
#